data_6b9a2d0669798cf525083548c97b5bd8
#
_entry.id   6b9a2d0669798cf525083548c97b5bd8
#
_cell.length_a   1.000
_cell.length_b   1.000
_cell.length_c   1.000
_cell.angle_alpha   90.00
_cell.angle_beta   90.00
_cell.angle_gamma   90.00
#
_symmetry.space_group_name_H-M   'P 1'
#
loop_
_entity.id
_entity.type
_entity.pdbx_description
1 polymer ?
#
loop_
_entity_poly.entity_id
_entity_poly.type
_entity_poly.pdbx_seq_one_letter_code
_entity_poly.pdbx_strand_id
1 'polypeptide(L)'
;IVENRLVGMKCRGVYETPGGAILYFAHNYLETLCLDKMTAHKKQELSVTFAELVYNGLWFSPLREALSAFVDKTQENVTGKVKIKLYKGNMIKAGAWSDYSLYSEEIATFGEDHVYNQADATGFINLFGLPTKVQAQVNQKNGKL
;
A
#
# COMPACT_ATOMS: atom_id res chain seq x y z
N ILE A 1 7.32 -10.58 16.30
CA ILE A 1 6.45 -9.50 16.84
C ILE A 1 6.63 -9.45 18.34
N VAL A 2 6.95 -8.26 18.83
CA VAL A 2 7.10 -8.00 20.25
C VAL A 2 5.93 -7.15 20.71
N GLU A 3 5.11 -7.70 21.61
CA GLU A 3 4.00 -6.98 22.21
C GLU A 3 4.38 -6.52 23.62
N ASN A 4 4.19 -5.22 23.90
CA ASN A 4 4.31 -4.68 25.24
C ASN A 4 2.90 -4.45 25.80
N ARG A 5 2.45 -5.32 26.69
CA ARG A 5 1.21 -5.13 27.45
C ARG A 5 1.49 -4.60 28.83
N LEU A 6 0.73 -3.60 29.23
CA LEU A 6 0.60 -3.17 30.62
C LEU A 6 -0.65 -3.83 31.22
N VAL A 7 -0.47 -4.94 31.92
CA VAL A 7 -1.52 -5.56 32.71
C VAL A 7 -1.01 -5.65 34.15
N GLY A 8 -1.25 -4.58 34.92
CA GLY A 8 -0.78 -4.46 36.30
C GLY A 8 0.74 -4.37 36.45
N MET A 9 1.50 -5.27 35.86
CA MET A 9 2.95 -5.23 35.69
C MET A 9 3.30 -5.26 34.19
N LYS A 10 4.47 -4.70 33.84
CA LYS A 10 4.98 -4.77 32.46
C LYS A 10 5.17 -6.22 32.04
N CYS A 11 4.33 -6.70 31.15
CA CYS A 11 4.49 -8.00 30.52
C CYS A 11 4.94 -7.80 29.07
N ARG A 12 5.97 -8.51 28.66
CA ARG A 12 6.50 -8.48 27.30
C ARG A 12 6.32 -9.86 26.69
N GLY A 13 5.44 -9.94 25.71
CA GLY A 13 5.24 -11.15 24.90
C GLY A 13 6.06 -11.09 23.62
N VAL A 14 6.70 -12.19 23.24
CA VAL A 14 7.34 -12.36 21.94
C VAL A 14 6.55 -13.42 21.18
N TYR A 15 6.03 -13.03 20.03
CA TYR A 15 5.26 -13.92 19.14
C TYR A 15 6.01 -14.10 17.84
N GLU A 16 6.20 -15.33 17.43
CA GLU A 16 6.88 -15.68 16.19
C GLU A 16 5.91 -16.35 15.22
N THR A 17 5.75 -15.78 14.04
CA THR A 17 4.91 -16.31 12.96
C THR A 17 5.69 -16.31 11.64
N PRO A 18 6.76 -17.12 11.53
CA PRO A 18 7.64 -17.07 10.36
C PRO A 18 6.92 -17.41 9.05
N GLY A 19 6.04 -18.40 9.05
CA GLY A 19 5.23 -18.76 7.89
C GLY A 19 4.27 -17.62 7.48
N GLY A 20 3.58 -17.03 8.45
CA GLY A 20 2.70 -15.89 8.22
C GLY A 20 3.46 -14.66 7.69
N ALA A 21 4.66 -14.39 8.20
CA ALA A 21 5.49 -13.30 7.72
C ALA A 21 5.92 -13.50 6.25
N ILE A 22 6.28 -14.73 5.86
CA ILE A 22 6.64 -15.06 4.48
C ILE A 22 5.44 -14.90 3.54
N LEU A 23 4.27 -15.41 3.94
CA LEU A 23 3.04 -15.28 3.14
C LEU A 23 2.61 -13.81 3.00
N TYR A 24 2.66 -13.04 4.09
CA TYR A 24 2.37 -11.61 4.05
C TYR A 24 3.31 -10.87 3.10
N PHE A 25 4.60 -11.15 3.16
CA PHE A 25 5.59 -10.54 2.27
C PHE A 25 5.35 -10.90 0.79
N ALA A 26 5.03 -12.18 0.51
CA ALA A 26 4.71 -12.64 -0.83
C ALA A 26 3.45 -11.98 -1.38
N HIS A 27 2.38 -11.95 -0.57
CA HIS A 27 1.10 -11.36 -0.93
C HIS A 27 1.23 -9.86 -1.20
N ASN A 28 1.90 -9.14 -0.32
CA ASN A 28 2.16 -7.70 -0.51
C ASN A 28 2.95 -7.43 -1.80
N TYR A 29 3.91 -8.31 -2.16
CA TYR A 29 4.62 -8.17 -3.42
C TYR A 29 3.69 -8.33 -4.63
N LEU A 30 2.72 -9.25 -4.56
CA LEU A 30 1.73 -9.43 -5.61
C LEU A 30 0.76 -8.24 -5.69
N GLU A 31 0.32 -7.70 -4.57
CA GLU A 31 -0.52 -6.49 -4.51
C GLU A 31 0.14 -5.30 -5.22
N THR A 32 1.46 -5.13 -5.12
CA THR A 32 2.15 -4.04 -5.82
C THR A 32 2.08 -4.13 -7.34
N LEU A 33 1.77 -5.31 -7.88
CA LEU A 33 1.57 -5.51 -9.32
C LEU A 33 0.12 -5.33 -9.76
N CYS A 34 -0.84 -5.75 -8.91
CA CYS A 34 -2.24 -5.92 -9.31
C CYS A 34 -3.17 -4.82 -8.82
N LEU A 35 -2.76 -4.02 -7.82
CA LEU A 35 -3.57 -2.94 -7.29
C LEU A 35 -3.11 -1.58 -7.80
N ASP A 36 -4.08 -0.74 -8.16
CA ASP A 36 -3.82 0.67 -8.39
C ASP A 36 -3.41 1.40 -7.10
N LYS A 37 -2.74 2.53 -7.28
CA LYS A 37 -2.20 3.33 -6.18
C LYS A 37 -3.23 3.72 -5.13
N MET A 38 -4.42 4.16 -5.56
CA MET A 38 -5.46 4.67 -4.64
C MET A 38 -6.03 3.54 -3.80
N THR A 39 -6.31 2.39 -4.44
CA THR A 39 -6.79 1.19 -3.76
C THR A 39 -5.77 0.65 -2.77
N ALA A 40 -4.50 0.55 -3.18
CA ALA A 40 -3.42 0.08 -2.31
C ALA A 40 -3.24 0.96 -1.07
N HIS A 41 -3.23 2.30 -1.25
CA HIS A 41 -3.12 3.25 -0.14
C HIS A 41 -4.31 3.16 0.81
N LYS A 42 -5.54 3.10 0.26
CA LYS A 42 -6.75 3.01 1.11
C LYS A 42 -6.79 1.71 1.89
N LYS A 43 -6.41 0.60 1.26
CA LYS A 43 -6.30 -0.69 1.95
C LYS A 43 -5.30 -0.64 3.10
N GLN A 44 -4.14 -0.02 2.89
CA GLN A 44 -3.13 0.14 3.93
C GLN A 44 -3.63 1.02 5.09
N GLU A 45 -4.30 2.12 4.81
CA GLU A 45 -4.92 3.00 5.81
C GLU A 45 -5.92 2.24 6.67
N LEU A 46 -6.83 1.48 6.04
CA LEU A 46 -7.88 0.73 6.72
C LEU A 46 -7.37 -0.51 7.47
N SER A 47 -6.18 -1.01 7.14
CA SER A 47 -5.59 -2.19 7.78
C SER A 47 -5.36 -2.00 9.28
N VAL A 48 -5.05 -0.78 9.72
CA VAL A 48 -4.87 -0.45 11.13
C VAL A 48 -6.18 -0.60 11.88
N THR A 49 -7.26 0.00 11.36
CA THR A 49 -8.61 -0.12 11.95
C THR A 49 -9.06 -1.59 11.99
N PHE A 50 -8.81 -2.35 10.92
CA PHE A 50 -9.13 -3.77 10.89
C PHE A 50 -8.38 -4.54 11.97
N ALA A 51 -7.08 -4.28 12.12
CA ALA A 51 -6.26 -4.93 13.16
C ALA A 51 -6.74 -4.60 14.58
N GLU A 52 -7.14 -3.35 14.83
CA GLU A 52 -7.71 -2.92 16.11
C GLU A 52 -9.03 -3.64 16.44
N LEU A 53 -9.91 -3.79 15.47
CA LEU A 53 -11.18 -4.53 15.65
C LEU A 53 -10.91 -6.00 16.00
N VAL A 54 -9.99 -6.65 15.30
CA VAL A 54 -9.62 -8.04 15.57
C VAL A 54 -8.97 -8.16 16.96
N TYR A 55 -8.04 -7.26 17.29
CA TYR A 55 -7.35 -7.25 18.58
C TYR A 55 -8.31 -7.06 19.77
N ASN A 56 -9.31 -6.21 19.61
CA ASN A 56 -10.32 -5.94 20.63
C ASN A 56 -11.45 -6.96 20.68
N GLY A 57 -11.37 -8.04 19.91
CA GLY A 57 -12.38 -9.11 19.90
C GLY A 57 -13.69 -8.73 19.20
N LEU A 58 -13.70 -7.66 18.39
CA LEU A 58 -14.87 -7.15 17.68
C LEU A 58 -15.09 -7.86 16.33
N TRP A 59 -14.85 -9.17 16.29
CA TRP A 59 -14.91 -9.98 15.07
C TRP A 59 -16.29 -9.94 14.39
N PHE A 60 -17.36 -9.88 15.16
CA PHE A 60 -18.74 -9.87 14.65
C PHE A 60 -19.33 -8.45 14.52
N SER A 61 -18.48 -7.41 14.57
CA SER A 61 -18.97 -6.06 14.41
C SER A 61 -19.27 -5.73 12.93
N PRO A 62 -20.34 -4.94 12.65
CA PRO A 62 -20.66 -4.51 11.29
C PRO A 62 -19.49 -3.80 10.59
N LEU A 63 -18.69 -3.03 11.35
CA LEU A 63 -17.53 -2.34 10.80
C LEU A 63 -16.47 -3.33 10.30
N ARG A 64 -16.16 -4.39 11.09
CA ARG A 64 -15.20 -5.42 10.64
C ARG A 64 -15.73 -6.12 9.39
N GLU A 65 -17.02 -6.43 9.32
CA GLU A 65 -17.64 -7.08 8.15
C GLU A 65 -17.56 -6.19 6.90
N ALA A 66 -17.85 -4.90 7.04
CA ALA A 66 -17.72 -3.94 5.94
C ALA A 66 -16.28 -3.82 5.43
N LEU A 67 -15.31 -3.78 6.36
CA LEU A 67 -13.89 -3.77 5.99
C LEU A 67 -13.45 -5.08 5.33
N SER A 68 -13.96 -6.22 5.77
CA SER A 68 -13.71 -7.50 5.08
C SER A 68 -14.22 -7.48 3.65
N ALA A 69 -15.46 -7.03 3.44
CA ALA A 69 -16.04 -6.95 2.10
C ALA A 69 -15.23 -6.00 1.18
N PHE A 70 -14.74 -4.88 1.73
CA PHE A 70 -13.83 -3.99 1.00
C PHE A 70 -12.53 -4.72 0.62
N VAL A 71 -11.89 -5.41 1.58
CA VAL A 71 -10.65 -6.15 1.32
C VAL A 71 -10.89 -7.23 0.27
N ASP A 72 -11.92 -8.06 0.44
CA ASP A 72 -12.26 -9.15 -0.48
C ASP A 72 -12.44 -8.63 -1.91
N LYS A 73 -13.13 -7.50 -2.07
CA LYS A 73 -13.31 -6.87 -3.38
C LYS A 73 -11.99 -6.42 -4.00
N THR A 74 -11.06 -5.92 -3.22
CA THR A 74 -9.74 -5.51 -3.72
C THR A 74 -8.87 -6.68 -4.13
N GLN A 75 -9.13 -7.88 -3.62
CA GLN A 75 -8.31 -9.08 -3.83
C GLN A 75 -8.73 -9.92 -5.05
N GLU A 76 -9.84 -9.64 -5.69
CA GLU A 76 -10.37 -10.46 -6.80
C GLU A 76 -9.34 -10.74 -7.92
N ASN A 77 -8.51 -9.75 -8.23
CA ASN A 77 -7.47 -9.85 -9.25
C ASN A 77 -6.05 -10.00 -8.70
N VAL A 78 -5.89 -10.09 -7.36
CA VAL A 78 -4.58 -10.26 -6.74
C VAL A 78 -4.22 -11.74 -6.72
N THR A 79 -3.80 -12.24 -7.87
CA THR A 79 -3.41 -13.64 -8.06
C THR A 79 -2.17 -13.72 -8.94
N GLY A 80 -1.35 -14.74 -8.75
CA GLY A 80 -0.13 -14.92 -9.52
C GLY A 80 0.91 -15.80 -8.83
N LYS A 81 2.14 -15.68 -9.28
CA LYS A 81 3.30 -16.45 -8.76
C LYS A 81 4.32 -15.48 -8.20
N VAL A 82 4.82 -15.77 -7.00
CA VAL A 82 5.89 -15.00 -6.36
C VAL A 82 7.06 -15.90 -6.02
N LYS A 83 8.25 -15.43 -6.37
CA LYS A 83 9.52 -16.08 -6.00
C LYS A 83 10.20 -15.25 -4.92
N ILE A 84 10.46 -15.88 -3.79
CA ILE A 84 11.15 -15.27 -2.64
C ILE A 84 12.41 -16.06 -2.36
N LYS A 85 13.50 -15.37 -2.08
CA LYS A 85 14.74 -15.96 -1.55
C LYS A 85 14.79 -15.69 -0.04
N LEU A 86 14.91 -16.76 0.74
CA LEU A 86 15.14 -16.70 2.17
C LEU A 86 16.64 -16.79 2.45
N TYR A 87 17.19 -15.81 3.16
CA TYR A 87 18.60 -15.81 3.48
C TYR A 87 18.88 -15.10 4.79
N LYS A 88 19.48 -15.81 5.74
CA LYS A 88 19.89 -15.29 7.05
C LYS A 88 18.81 -14.46 7.75
N GLY A 89 17.59 -14.99 7.85
CA GLY A 89 16.45 -14.32 8.47
C GLY A 89 15.80 -13.21 7.66
N ASN A 90 16.26 -12.95 6.44
CA ASN A 90 15.70 -11.95 5.54
C ASN A 90 14.89 -12.58 4.41
N MET A 91 13.89 -11.84 3.93
CA MET A 91 13.09 -12.16 2.75
C MET A 91 13.47 -11.22 1.61
N ILE A 92 13.88 -11.77 0.48
CA ILE A 92 14.34 -11.03 -0.68
C ILE A 92 13.39 -11.31 -1.84
N LYS A 93 12.86 -10.25 -2.44
CA LYS A 93 12.05 -10.34 -3.65
C LYS A 93 12.92 -10.83 -4.81
N ALA A 94 12.54 -11.96 -5.42
CA ALA A 94 13.29 -12.59 -6.52
C ALA A 94 12.48 -12.63 -7.83
N GLY A 95 11.20 -12.29 -7.80
CA GLY A 95 10.33 -12.16 -8.97
C GLY A 95 8.87 -12.31 -8.59
N ALA A 96 7.99 -11.69 -9.36
CA ALA A 96 6.54 -11.87 -9.29
C ALA A 96 5.95 -11.78 -10.69
N TRP A 97 4.88 -12.55 -10.92
CA TRP A 97 4.17 -12.63 -12.19
C TRP A 97 2.68 -12.73 -11.92
N SER A 98 1.91 -11.94 -12.66
CA SER A 98 0.44 -11.97 -12.63
C SER A 98 -0.10 -11.62 -14.01
N ASP A 99 -1.16 -12.32 -14.40
CA ASP A 99 -1.93 -11.99 -15.61
C ASP A 99 -2.75 -10.69 -15.44
N TYR A 100 -2.90 -10.23 -14.19
CA TYR A 100 -3.58 -8.98 -13.82
C TYR A 100 -2.58 -7.86 -13.47
N SER A 101 -1.32 -7.98 -13.90
CA SER A 101 -0.32 -6.95 -13.66
C SER A 101 -0.71 -5.63 -14.31
N LEU A 102 -0.72 -4.56 -13.52
CA LEU A 102 -0.89 -3.19 -14.00
C LEU A 102 0.43 -2.57 -14.50
N TYR A 103 1.55 -3.29 -14.34
CA TYR A 103 2.83 -2.86 -14.89
C TYR A 103 2.89 -3.22 -16.36
N SER A 104 3.08 -2.21 -17.21
CA SER A 104 3.30 -2.36 -18.64
C SER A 104 4.69 -1.84 -19.00
N GLU A 105 5.50 -2.69 -19.61
CA GLU A 105 6.83 -2.30 -20.11
C GLU A 105 6.73 -1.24 -21.22
N GLU A 106 5.64 -1.24 -21.99
CA GLU A 106 5.38 -0.28 -23.05
C GLU A 106 5.18 1.15 -22.51
N ILE A 107 4.59 1.29 -21.31
CA ILE A 107 4.29 2.57 -20.66
C ILE A 107 5.45 3.00 -19.74
N ALA A 108 6.18 2.04 -19.15
CA ALA A 108 7.20 2.30 -18.14
C ALA A 108 8.60 2.59 -18.75
N THR A 109 8.68 3.13 -19.96
CA THR A 109 9.95 3.46 -20.60
C THR A 109 10.34 4.92 -20.36
N PHE A 110 11.65 5.18 -20.31
CA PHE A 110 12.22 6.55 -20.33
C PHE A 110 12.56 7.02 -21.76
N GLY A 111 12.24 6.21 -22.76
CA GLY A 111 12.46 6.50 -24.18
C GLY A 111 11.27 7.19 -24.84
N GLU A 112 11.26 7.14 -26.17
CA GLU A 112 10.10 7.58 -26.94
C GLU A 112 8.92 6.65 -26.67
N ASP A 113 7.84 7.23 -26.15
CA ASP A 113 6.60 6.54 -25.80
C ASP A 113 5.52 6.94 -26.80
N HIS A 114 4.87 5.95 -27.38
CA HIS A 114 3.76 6.15 -28.34
C HIS A 114 2.38 5.93 -27.70
N VAL A 115 2.33 5.53 -26.42
CA VAL A 115 1.08 5.19 -25.70
C VAL A 115 0.36 6.44 -25.22
N TYR A 116 1.10 7.46 -24.80
CA TYR A 116 0.56 8.75 -24.38
C TYR A 116 1.48 9.91 -24.77
N ASN A 117 0.92 11.11 -24.84
CA ASN A 117 1.69 12.31 -25.15
C ASN A 117 2.38 12.85 -23.88
N GLN A 118 3.69 12.75 -23.79
CA GLN A 118 4.46 13.22 -22.65
C GLN A 118 4.33 14.74 -22.42
N ALA A 119 4.01 15.52 -23.46
CA ALA A 119 3.77 16.96 -23.33
C ALA A 119 2.59 17.30 -22.42
N ASP A 120 1.64 16.37 -22.24
CA ASP A 120 0.46 16.54 -21.38
C ASP A 120 0.86 16.67 -19.89
N ALA A 121 2.06 16.19 -19.52
CA ALA A 121 2.61 16.37 -18.17
C ALA A 121 2.74 17.85 -17.79
N THR A 122 3.03 18.74 -18.72
CA THR A 122 3.10 20.19 -18.49
C THR A 122 1.75 20.75 -18.04
N GLY A 123 0.67 20.38 -18.74
CA GLY A 123 -0.69 20.77 -18.37
C GLY A 123 -1.08 20.26 -17.00
N PHE A 124 -0.81 18.98 -16.71
CA PHE A 124 -1.06 18.37 -15.40
C PHE A 124 -0.31 19.12 -14.28
N ILE A 125 0.99 19.37 -14.42
CA ILE A 125 1.82 20.06 -13.41
C ILE A 125 1.30 21.47 -13.15
N ASN A 126 0.96 22.21 -14.20
CA ASN A 126 0.45 23.57 -14.08
C ASN A 126 -0.86 23.65 -13.34
N LEU A 127 -1.81 22.75 -13.64
CA LEU A 127 -3.12 22.74 -12.99
C LEU A 127 -3.05 22.16 -11.56
N PHE A 128 -2.31 21.08 -11.36
CA PHE A 128 -2.17 20.44 -10.05
C PHE A 128 -1.40 21.33 -9.07
N GLY A 129 -0.38 22.06 -9.55
CA GLY A 129 0.41 23.00 -8.74
C GLY A 129 -0.25 24.36 -8.51
N LEU A 130 -1.34 24.68 -9.22
CA LEU A 130 -1.95 26.01 -9.15
C LEU A 130 -2.39 26.42 -7.75
N PRO A 131 -3.06 25.61 -6.94
CA PRO A 131 -3.44 26.00 -5.56
C PRO A 131 -2.23 26.35 -4.70
N THR A 132 -1.14 25.58 -4.80
CA THR A 132 0.11 25.84 -4.07
C THR A 132 0.77 27.14 -4.52
N LYS A 133 0.75 27.43 -5.82
CA LYS A 133 1.25 28.69 -6.37
C LYS A 133 0.45 29.89 -5.85
N VAL A 134 -0.87 29.79 -5.83
CA VAL A 134 -1.74 30.85 -5.30
C VAL A 134 -1.49 31.04 -3.80
N GLN A 135 -1.35 29.96 -3.03
CA GLN A 135 -1.02 30.04 -1.61
C GLN A 135 0.32 30.75 -1.36
N ALA A 136 1.35 30.42 -2.17
CA ALA A 136 2.65 31.08 -2.07
C ALA A 136 2.55 32.59 -2.35
N GLN A 137 1.79 33.00 -3.37
CA GLN A 137 1.56 34.40 -3.68
C GLN A 137 0.84 35.16 -2.55
N VAL A 138 -0.15 34.53 -1.94
CA VAL A 138 -0.86 35.10 -0.77
C VAL A 138 0.09 35.24 0.42
N ASN A 139 0.91 34.23 0.68
CA ASN A 139 1.89 34.26 1.77
C ASN A 139 2.93 35.38 1.55
N GLN A 140 3.42 35.53 0.34
CA GLN A 140 4.37 36.60 -0.03
C GLN A 140 3.77 37.99 0.19
N LYS A 141 2.51 38.21 -0.25
CA LYS A 141 1.81 39.50 -0.04
C LYS A 141 1.65 39.85 1.43
N ASN A 142 1.54 38.85 2.29
CA ASN A 142 1.35 38.99 3.74
C ASN A 142 2.67 38.91 4.54
N GLY A 143 3.83 38.94 3.87
CA GLY A 143 5.14 38.92 4.53
C GLY A 143 5.45 37.63 5.28
N LYS A 144 4.89 36.47 4.84
CA LYS A 144 5.11 35.16 5.45
C LYS A 144 6.17 34.32 4.71
N LEU A 145 6.79 34.87 3.68
CA LEU A 145 7.91 34.28 2.94
C LEU A 145 9.02 35.32 2.83
#